data_1d99c2cb5d57b6d22761069af3e5ffd6
#
_entry.id   1d99c2cb5d57b6d22761069af3e5ffd6
#
_cell.length_a   1.000
_cell.length_b   1.000
_cell.length_c   1.000
_cell.angle_alpha   90.00
_cell.angle_beta   90.00
_cell.angle_gamma   90.00
#
_symmetry.space_group_name_H-M   'P 1'
#
loop_
_entity.id
_entity.type
_entity.pdbx_description
1 polymer ?
#
loop_
_entity_poly.entity_id
_entity_poly.type
_entity_poly.pdbx_seq_one_letter_code
_entity_poly.pdbx_strand_id
1 'polypeptide(L)'
;MPLPALPRPTVRLSVSSWLKKPAVLLVFLLGLLLWLSLFVVEPTEMAGVRRFGQVTTREPYGPGIHLKLPLIDQVDHLQVSLDILRVQDLTMYTVDNQWVKISVGMTYRIPSTAVFRLLYQVGRWGSFGIRENVEPIIADRAMRVFARRNTIKISEEREAIANEIRQAVTTRLAELFGLEVVDLQIAKIEYSPTFVASVEAAVKAKNDAVAAENTVNRIRFEAEQVRVRAQGEADAVAIQAEGQKRSAIIRAQGEAEAVRIVGEAQAISLQARGVAVAAHPGVVQLVTADRWNGVLPLTVLGEHGAVPLVNLGPASPMIKPVESENRK
;
A
#
# COMPACT_ATOMS: atom_id res chain seq x y z
N MET A 1 -77.49 -21.28 -43.61
CA MET A 1 -77.40 -19.80 -43.50
C MET A 1 -76.03 -19.49 -42.92
N PRO A 2 -75.09 -18.93 -43.65
CA PRO A 2 -73.83 -18.49 -43.19
C PRO A 2 -73.93 -17.10 -42.54
N LEU A 3 -73.32 -16.91 -41.37
CA LEU A 3 -73.27 -15.65 -40.63
C LEU A 3 -72.40 -14.62 -41.39
N PRO A 4 -72.79 -13.32 -41.45
CA PRO A 4 -71.98 -12.30 -42.09
C PRO A 4 -70.71 -11.99 -41.26
N ALA A 5 -69.59 -11.92 -41.97
CA ALA A 5 -68.32 -11.53 -41.45
C ALA A 5 -68.31 -10.06 -41.01
N LEU A 6 -67.97 -9.75 -39.77
CA LEU A 6 -67.80 -8.39 -39.25
C LEU A 6 -66.57 -7.70 -39.93
N PRO A 7 -66.67 -6.47 -40.34
CA PRO A 7 -65.52 -5.74 -40.92
C PRO A 7 -64.51 -5.44 -39.80
N ARG A 8 -63.26 -5.81 -40.02
CA ARG A 8 -62.12 -5.47 -39.12
C ARG A 8 -61.83 -3.98 -39.29
N PRO A 9 -61.79 -3.19 -38.21
CA PRO A 9 -61.40 -1.79 -38.33
C PRO A 9 -59.89 -1.74 -38.62
N THR A 10 -59.53 -1.41 -39.84
CA THR A 10 -58.13 -1.04 -40.17
C THR A 10 -57.91 0.38 -39.69
N VAL A 11 -57.39 0.52 -38.47
CA VAL A 11 -56.85 1.79 -38.01
C VAL A 11 -55.56 2.06 -38.79
N ARG A 12 -55.66 2.71 -39.93
CA ARG A 12 -54.53 3.31 -40.60
C ARG A 12 -54.09 4.53 -39.77
N LEU A 13 -53.13 4.35 -38.91
CA LEU A 13 -52.41 5.45 -38.32
C LEU A 13 -51.66 6.18 -39.46
N SER A 14 -52.30 7.22 -39.99
CA SER A 14 -51.72 8.12 -40.99
C SER A 14 -50.66 8.99 -40.28
N VAL A 15 -49.49 8.45 -40.05
CA VAL A 15 -48.30 9.19 -39.54
C VAL A 15 -47.75 10.14 -40.61
N SER A 16 -48.26 10.07 -41.85
CA SER A 16 -47.63 10.72 -43.02
C SER A 16 -47.98 12.18 -43.26
N SER A 17 -49.01 12.73 -42.60
CA SER A 17 -49.44 14.10 -42.89
C SER A 17 -48.81 15.19 -42.01
N TRP A 18 -48.32 14.84 -40.87
CA TRP A 18 -47.68 15.78 -39.94
C TRP A 18 -46.21 16.06 -40.28
N LEU A 19 -45.49 15.08 -40.78
CA LEU A 19 -44.10 15.25 -41.24
C LEU A 19 -43.95 16.10 -42.52
N LYS A 20 -45.04 16.36 -43.25
CA LYS A 20 -45.03 17.16 -44.49
C LYS A 20 -45.15 18.67 -44.27
N LYS A 21 -45.29 19.13 -43.03
CA LYS A 21 -45.31 20.57 -42.76
C LYS A 21 -43.89 21.04 -42.45
N PRO A 22 -43.25 21.88 -43.25
CA PRO A 22 -41.89 22.36 -43.06
C PRO A 22 -41.71 23.03 -41.68
N ALA A 23 -42.77 23.55 -41.09
CA ALA A 23 -42.77 24.14 -39.75
C ALA A 23 -42.53 23.12 -38.64
N VAL A 24 -43.12 21.92 -38.72
CA VAL A 24 -42.92 20.86 -37.70
C VAL A 24 -41.50 20.33 -37.79
N LEU A 25 -40.98 20.16 -38.98
CA LEU A 25 -39.60 19.72 -39.18
C LEU A 25 -38.60 20.77 -38.65
N LEU A 26 -38.91 22.07 -38.87
CA LEU A 26 -38.09 23.18 -38.36
C LEU A 26 -38.11 23.24 -36.84
N VAL A 27 -39.28 23.08 -36.20
CA VAL A 27 -39.41 23.04 -34.74
C VAL A 27 -38.65 21.82 -34.16
N PHE A 28 -38.77 20.67 -34.80
CA PHE A 28 -38.02 19.48 -34.41
C PHE A 28 -36.50 19.67 -34.54
N LEU A 29 -36.05 20.24 -35.65
CA LEU A 29 -34.63 20.56 -35.86
C LEU A 29 -34.12 21.57 -34.84
N LEU A 30 -34.91 22.59 -34.51
CA LEU A 30 -34.57 23.61 -33.53
C LEU A 30 -34.53 23.02 -32.11
N GLY A 31 -35.44 22.13 -31.77
CA GLY A 31 -35.44 21.34 -30.54
C GLY A 31 -34.23 20.42 -30.44
N LEU A 32 -33.89 19.75 -31.53
CA LEU A 32 -32.70 18.89 -31.59
C LEU A 32 -31.40 19.71 -31.44
N LEU A 33 -31.32 20.87 -32.10
CA LEU A 33 -30.19 21.78 -31.95
C LEU A 33 -30.06 22.31 -30.53
N LEU A 34 -31.17 22.67 -29.87
CA LEU A 34 -31.19 23.05 -28.47
C LEU A 34 -30.71 21.91 -27.55
N TRP A 35 -31.17 20.71 -27.81
CA TRP A 35 -30.74 19.52 -27.07
C TRP A 35 -29.23 19.27 -27.23
N LEU A 36 -28.69 19.34 -28.43
CA LEU A 36 -27.27 19.18 -28.72
C LEU A 36 -26.41 20.36 -28.21
N SER A 37 -27.07 21.51 -27.90
CA SER A 37 -26.40 22.69 -27.36
C SER A 37 -26.10 22.60 -25.88
N LEU A 38 -26.72 21.67 -25.16
CA LEU A 38 -26.51 21.49 -23.72
C LEU A 38 -25.35 20.51 -23.46
N PHE A 39 -24.50 20.82 -22.50
CA PHE A 39 -23.54 19.89 -21.94
C PHE A 39 -23.50 20.01 -20.42
N VAL A 40 -23.19 18.92 -19.76
CA VAL A 40 -23.14 18.83 -18.30
C VAL A 40 -21.69 18.62 -17.88
N VAL A 41 -21.28 19.35 -16.87
CA VAL A 41 -19.98 19.18 -16.19
C VAL A 41 -20.25 18.56 -14.82
N GLU A 42 -19.63 17.43 -14.54
CA GLU A 42 -19.78 16.73 -13.27
C GLU A 42 -19.11 17.50 -12.11
N PRO A 43 -19.53 17.27 -10.84
CA PRO A 43 -18.94 17.95 -9.68
C PRO A 43 -17.43 17.71 -9.50
N THR A 44 -16.92 16.61 -10.07
CA THR A 44 -15.51 16.19 -9.96
C THR A 44 -14.65 16.66 -11.14
N GLU A 45 -15.27 17.36 -12.12
CA GLU A 45 -14.65 17.76 -13.37
C GLU A 45 -14.74 19.27 -13.58
N MET A 46 -13.90 19.75 -14.47
CA MET A 46 -14.02 21.05 -15.10
C MET A 46 -13.88 20.90 -16.60
N ALA A 47 -14.54 21.75 -17.34
CA ALA A 47 -14.56 21.68 -18.80
C ALA A 47 -13.99 22.94 -19.43
N GLY A 48 -13.26 22.73 -20.55
CA GLY A 48 -12.91 23.78 -21.49
C GLY A 48 -13.68 23.63 -22.78
N VAL A 49 -13.93 24.74 -23.48
CA VAL A 49 -14.63 24.74 -24.75
C VAL A 49 -13.74 25.32 -25.85
N ARG A 50 -13.58 24.54 -26.92
CA ARG A 50 -12.88 24.95 -28.15
C ARG A 50 -13.86 25.17 -29.29
N ARG A 51 -13.72 26.28 -29.97
CA ARG A 51 -14.49 26.63 -31.17
C ARG A 51 -13.55 26.70 -32.38
N PHE A 52 -13.75 25.85 -33.35
CA PHE A 52 -12.85 25.72 -34.50
C PHE A 52 -11.37 25.59 -34.13
N GLY A 53 -11.07 24.88 -33.00
CA GLY A 53 -9.73 24.72 -32.51
C GLY A 53 -9.18 25.86 -31.63
N GLN A 54 -9.92 26.99 -31.56
CA GLN A 54 -9.56 28.10 -30.65
C GLN A 54 -10.28 27.97 -29.33
N VAL A 55 -9.58 28.25 -28.24
CA VAL A 55 -10.18 28.23 -26.89
C VAL A 55 -11.08 29.45 -26.73
N THR A 56 -12.33 29.22 -26.37
CA THR A 56 -13.35 30.29 -26.30
C THR A 56 -13.16 31.12 -25.02
N THR A 57 -12.88 30.48 -23.90
CA THR A 57 -12.74 31.15 -22.59
C THR A 57 -11.47 30.65 -21.89
N ARG A 58 -10.75 31.56 -21.22
CA ARG A 58 -9.60 31.22 -20.40
C ARG A 58 -9.97 30.62 -19.05
N GLU A 59 -11.19 30.87 -18.60
CA GLU A 59 -11.72 30.30 -17.37
C GLU A 59 -12.45 29.00 -17.69
N PRO A 60 -12.12 27.87 -17.02
CA PRO A 60 -12.81 26.61 -17.22
C PRO A 60 -14.23 26.69 -16.66
N TYR A 61 -15.14 25.98 -17.32
CA TYR A 61 -16.52 25.83 -16.87
C TYR A 61 -16.55 24.90 -15.64
N GLY A 62 -17.17 25.38 -14.55
CA GLY A 62 -17.39 24.62 -13.33
C GLY A 62 -18.55 23.62 -13.48
N PRO A 63 -18.86 22.87 -12.42
CA PRO A 63 -19.96 21.91 -12.38
C PRO A 63 -21.30 22.57 -12.69
N GLY A 64 -22.12 21.87 -13.50
CA GLY A 64 -23.44 22.33 -13.86
C GLY A 64 -23.78 22.11 -15.32
N ILE A 65 -24.89 22.70 -15.75
CA ILE A 65 -25.39 22.66 -17.16
C ILE A 65 -24.92 23.93 -17.85
N HIS A 66 -24.29 23.76 -19.00
CA HIS A 66 -23.75 24.84 -19.81
C HIS A 66 -24.20 24.73 -21.23
N LEU A 67 -24.09 25.84 -21.97
CA LEU A 67 -24.44 25.93 -23.38
C LEU A 67 -23.19 25.91 -24.27
N LYS A 68 -23.26 25.17 -25.36
CA LYS A 68 -22.26 25.15 -26.42
C LYS A 68 -22.93 25.29 -27.79
N LEU A 69 -22.19 25.74 -28.78
CA LEU A 69 -22.68 25.70 -30.15
C LEU A 69 -22.57 24.27 -30.70
N PRO A 70 -23.71 23.64 -31.04
CA PRO A 70 -23.70 22.28 -31.57
C PRO A 70 -22.89 22.23 -32.87
N LEU A 71 -22.19 21.10 -33.10
CA LEU A 71 -21.34 20.82 -34.26
C LEU A 71 -20.04 21.64 -34.36
N ILE A 72 -19.94 22.79 -33.69
CA ILE A 72 -18.81 23.72 -33.79
C ILE A 72 -17.92 23.63 -32.54
N ASP A 73 -18.57 23.63 -31.39
CA ASP A 73 -17.87 23.62 -30.08
C ASP A 73 -17.55 22.19 -29.64
N GLN A 74 -16.27 21.97 -29.28
CA GLN A 74 -15.78 20.76 -28.66
C GLN A 74 -15.57 21.04 -27.18
N VAL A 75 -16.07 20.14 -26.34
CA VAL A 75 -15.93 20.22 -24.88
C VAL A 75 -14.85 19.24 -24.43
N ASP A 76 -13.88 19.74 -23.70
CA ASP A 76 -12.78 18.98 -23.15
C ASP A 76 -12.96 18.92 -21.63
N HIS A 77 -13.08 17.71 -21.09
CA HIS A 77 -13.26 17.48 -19.67
C HIS A 77 -11.92 17.15 -19.00
N LEU A 78 -11.68 17.69 -17.81
CA LEU A 78 -10.54 17.36 -17.00
C LEU A 78 -11.00 17.10 -15.56
N GLN A 79 -10.64 15.94 -15.02
CA GLN A 79 -10.94 15.57 -13.64
C GLN A 79 -10.07 16.40 -12.69
N VAL A 80 -10.70 17.06 -11.72
CA VAL A 80 -10.06 17.95 -10.74
C VAL A 80 -10.12 17.41 -9.32
N SER A 81 -10.84 16.31 -9.11
CA SER A 81 -10.89 15.60 -7.83
C SER A 81 -9.55 15.01 -7.46
N LEU A 82 -9.42 14.61 -6.20
CA LEU A 82 -8.28 13.81 -5.74
C LEU A 82 -8.20 12.50 -6.53
N ASP A 83 -7.02 12.21 -7.06
CA ASP A 83 -6.74 10.97 -7.78
C ASP A 83 -5.36 10.45 -7.41
N ILE A 84 -5.10 9.19 -7.68
CA ILE A 84 -3.87 8.48 -7.32
C ILE A 84 -3.16 7.98 -8.58
N LEU A 85 -1.98 8.54 -8.83
CA LEU A 85 -1.06 8.02 -9.83
C LEU A 85 -0.14 6.98 -9.18
N ARG A 86 -0.19 5.75 -9.70
CA ARG A 86 0.74 4.68 -9.31
C ARG A 86 1.77 4.45 -10.41
N VAL A 87 3.02 4.64 -10.05
CA VAL A 87 4.18 4.37 -10.90
C VAL A 87 4.88 3.16 -10.35
N GLN A 88 5.02 2.11 -11.15
CA GLN A 88 5.59 0.83 -10.75
C GLN A 88 6.94 0.61 -11.41
N ASP A 89 7.77 -0.22 -10.77
CA ASP A 89 9.01 -0.75 -11.31
C ASP A 89 10.03 0.30 -11.77
N LEU A 90 10.08 1.45 -11.10
CA LEU A 90 11.12 2.44 -11.33
C LEU A 90 12.47 1.89 -10.88
N THR A 91 13.36 1.66 -11.82
CA THR A 91 14.74 1.20 -11.54
C THR A 91 15.64 2.39 -11.26
N MET A 92 16.25 2.40 -10.09
CA MET A 92 17.18 3.42 -9.61
C MET A 92 18.54 2.81 -9.35
N TYR A 93 19.59 3.62 -9.44
CA TYR A 93 20.96 3.24 -9.07
C TYR A 93 21.41 4.07 -7.88
N THR A 94 22.04 3.40 -6.95
CA THR A 94 22.58 3.97 -5.71
C THR A 94 24.05 4.33 -5.87
N VAL A 95 24.62 5.08 -4.92
CA VAL A 95 26.05 5.44 -4.90
C VAL A 95 26.97 4.23 -4.96
N ASP A 96 26.59 3.14 -4.32
CA ASP A 96 27.31 1.86 -4.30
C ASP A 96 27.04 0.98 -5.54
N ASN A 97 26.52 1.60 -6.60
CA ASN A 97 26.24 0.98 -7.90
C ASN A 97 25.31 -0.24 -7.83
N GLN A 98 24.45 -0.29 -6.81
CA GLN A 98 23.38 -1.28 -6.71
C GLN A 98 22.13 -0.75 -7.37
N TRP A 99 21.40 -1.62 -8.07
CA TRP A 99 20.07 -1.26 -8.54
C TRP A 99 19.01 -1.53 -7.46
N VAL A 100 18.08 -0.62 -7.38
CA VAL A 100 16.90 -0.71 -6.52
C VAL A 100 15.67 -0.41 -7.36
N LYS A 101 14.66 -1.25 -7.30
CA LYS A 101 13.36 -0.98 -7.91
C LYS A 101 12.41 -0.44 -6.87
N ILE A 102 11.73 0.63 -7.21
CA ILE A 102 10.72 1.23 -6.34
C ILE A 102 9.39 1.36 -7.05
N SER A 103 8.32 1.29 -6.29
CA SER A 103 6.98 1.67 -6.73
C SER A 103 6.52 2.86 -5.90
N VAL A 104 6.01 3.88 -6.58
CA VAL A 104 5.59 5.15 -5.97
C VAL A 104 4.11 5.36 -6.21
N GLY A 105 3.37 5.68 -5.15
CA GLY A 105 2.01 6.17 -5.21
C GLY A 105 2.00 7.67 -4.92
N MET A 106 1.43 8.46 -5.81
CA MET A 106 1.27 9.90 -5.64
C MET A 106 -0.21 10.26 -5.66
N THR A 107 -0.69 10.85 -4.59
CA THR A 107 -2.02 11.46 -4.52
C THR A 107 -1.93 12.92 -4.91
N TYR A 108 -2.70 13.32 -5.87
CA TYR A 108 -2.67 14.68 -6.42
C TYR A 108 -4.07 15.24 -6.63
N ARG A 109 -4.14 16.54 -6.78
CA ARG A 109 -5.33 17.29 -7.17
C ARG A 109 -4.95 18.31 -8.23
N ILE A 110 -5.86 18.57 -9.15
CA ILE A 110 -5.72 19.62 -10.16
C ILE A 110 -6.50 20.85 -9.69
N PRO A 111 -5.84 21.95 -9.32
CA PRO A 111 -6.53 23.20 -9.01
C PRO A 111 -7.25 23.75 -10.25
N SER A 112 -8.39 24.38 -10.05
CA SER A 112 -9.19 25.00 -11.13
C SER A 112 -8.36 25.98 -11.99
N THR A 113 -7.44 26.69 -11.37
CA THR A 113 -6.52 27.63 -12.04
C THR A 113 -5.54 26.96 -13.01
N ALA A 114 -5.25 25.68 -12.80
CA ALA A 114 -4.31 24.92 -13.66
C ALA A 114 -5.00 24.26 -14.85
N VAL A 115 -6.32 24.12 -14.83
CA VAL A 115 -7.09 23.38 -15.86
C VAL A 115 -6.84 23.90 -17.27
N PHE A 116 -6.92 25.22 -17.47
CA PHE A 116 -6.66 25.84 -18.77
C PHE A 116 -5.26 25.52 -19.30
N ARG A 117 -4.26 25.65 -18.44
CA ARG A 117 -2.85 25.37 -18.76
C ARG A 117 -2.66 23.90 -19.13
N LEU A 118 -3.27 22.99 -18.37
CA LEU A 118 -3.13 21.56 -18.59
C LEU A 118 -3.81 21.10 -19.87
N LEU A 119 -5.01 21.61 -20.18
CA LEU A 119 -5.74 21.22 -21.37
C LEU A 119 -5.11 21.77 -22.66
N TYR A 120 -4.60 23.02 -22.63
CA TYR A 120 -4.32 23.77 -23.89
C TYR A 120 -2.88 24.24 -24.07
N GLN A 121 -2.08 24.31 -22.99
CA GLN A 121 -0.68 24.71 -23.08
C GLN A 121 0.29 23.52 -22.97
N VAL A 122 -0.10 22.52 -22.18
CA VAL A 122 0.72 21.32 -21.94
C VAL A 122 0.12 20.11 -22.63
N GLY A 123 -1.18 19.92 -22.50
CA GLY A 123 -1.92 18.82 -23.09
C GLY A 123 -2.06 18.93 -24.61
N ARG A 124 -2.42 17.83 -25.22
CA ARG A 124 -2.68 17.74 -26.68
C ARG A 124 -4.15 17.50 -26.91
N TRP A 125 -4.73 18.24 -27.84
CA TRP A 125 -6.13 18.06 -28.29
C TRP A 125 -7.18 18.18 -27.17
N GLY A 126 -6.92 19.03 -26.16
CA GLY A 126 -7.84 19.20 -25.02
C GLY A 126 -7.82 18.04 -24.02
N SER A 127 -6.73 17.27 -24.00
CA SER A 127 -6.54 16.17 -23.06
C SER A 127 -5.15 16.27 -22.44
N PHE A 128 -5.06 15.98 -21.17
CA PHE A 128 -3.82 15.93 -20.42
C PHE A 128 -3.57 14.52 -19.89
N GLY A 129 -2.59 13.84 -20.46
CA GLY A 129 -2.13 12.53 -19.99
C GLY A 129 -1.28 12.70 -18.73
N ILE A 130 -1.87 12.47 -17.57
CA ILE A 130 -1.19 12.65 -16.28
C ILE A 130 0.02 11.71 -16.17
N ARG A 131 -0.15 10.45 -16.55
CA ARG A 131 0.93 9.46 -16.45
C ARG A 131 2.12 9.83 -17.33
N GLU A 132 1.88 10.11 -18.58
CA GLU A 132 2.92 10.37 -19.59
C GLU A 132 3.76 11.60 -19.26
N ASN A 133 3.16 12.59 -18.60
CA ASN A 133 3.82 13.84 -18.25
C ASN A 133 4.46 13.83 -16.86
N VAL A 134 3.88 13.12 -15.91
CA VAL A 134 4.29 13.17 -14.50
C VAL A 134 5.26 12.05 -14.13
N GLU A 135 5.05 10.84 -14.67
CA GLU A 135 5.92 9.68 -14.39
C GLU A 135 7.40 9.95 -14.63
N PRO A 136 7.84 10.57 -15.77
CA PRO A 136 9.24 10.88 -16.00
C PRO A 136 9.81 11.86 -14.95
N ILE A 137 8.99 12.78 -14.44
CA ILE A 137 9.42 13.75 -13.43
C ILE A 137 9.62 13.06 -12.09
N ILE A 138 8.67 12.18 -11.71
CA ILE A 138 8.82 11.37 -10.49
C ILE A 138 10.10 10.52 -10.59
N ALA A 139 10.31 9.87 -11.73
CA ALA A 139 11.49 9.04 -11.97
C ALA A 139 12.79 9.84 -11.86
N ASP A 140 12.88 11.01 -12.51
CA ASP A 140 14.06 11.88 -12.44
C ASP A 140 14.35 12.36 -11.01
N ARG A 141 13.32 12.81 -10.29
CA ARG A 141 13.51 13.29 -8.91
C ARG A 141 13.88 12.16 -7.95
N ALA A 142 13.23 11.02 -8.07
CA ALA A 142 13.58 9.85 -7.29
C ALA A 142 15.01 9.38 -7.58
N MET A 143 15.39 9.29 -8.86
CA MET A 143 16.75 8.90 -9.26
C MET A 143 17.81 9.81 -8.64
N ARG A 144 17.61 11.14 -8.62
CA ARG A 144 18.55 12.10 -8.02
C ARG A 144 18.73 11.90 -6.52
N VAL A 145 17.66 11.53 -5.81
CA VAL A 145 17.70 11.26 -4.36
C VAL A 145 18.42 9.95 -4.09
N PHE A 146 18.09 8.89 -4.83
CA PHE A 146 18.69 7.56 -4.67
C PHE A 146 20.17 7.54 -5.07
N ALA A 147 20.57 8.27 -6.14
CA ALA A 147 21.95 8.36 -6.59
C ALA A 147 22.91 8.98 -5.54
N ARG A 148 22.40 9.63 -4.51
CA ARG A 148 23.20 10.21 -3.42
C ARG A 148 23.22 9.33 -2.17
N ARG A 149 22.51 8.21 -2.16
CA ARG A 149 22.33 7.35 -0.99
C ARG A 149 22.98 5.99 -1.20
N ASN A 150 23.51 5.45 -0.13
CA ASN A 150 23.96 4.07 -0.08
C ASN A 150 22.76 3.14 0.14
N THR A 151 22.80 1.92 -0.40
CA THR A 151 21.71 0.96 -0.33
C THR A 151 21.30 0.60 1.11
N ILE A 152 22.26 0.53 2.04
CA ILE A 152 21.98 0.28 3.45
C ILE A 152 21.15 1.42 4.04
N LYS A 153 21.54 2.68 3.77
CA LYS A 153 20.83 3.86 4.27
C LYS A 153 19.43 4.01 3.70
N ILE A 154 19.17 3.48 2.50
CA ILE A 154 17.84 3.49 1.90
C ILE A 154 16.85 2.71 2.77
N SER A 155 17.29 1.60 3.37
CA SER A 155 16.46 0.82 4.29
C SER A 155 16.20 1.53 5.62
N GLU A 156 17.21 2.24 6.13
CA GLU A 156 17.17 2.91 7.43
C GLU A 156 16.43 4.27 7.36
N GLU A 157 16.64 5.03 6.29
CA GLU A 157 16.14 6.41 6.13
C GLU A 157 14.93 6.51 5.17
N ARG A 158 14.16 5.46 5.01
CA ARG A 158 13.06 5.36 4.02
C ARG A 158 12.09 6.56 4.08
N GLU A 159 11.72 6.98 5.28
CA GLU A 159 10.80 8.09 5.48
C GLU A 159 11.42 9.44 5.07
N ALA A 160 12.68 9.67 5.42
CA ALA A 160 13.41 10.87 5.02
C ALA A 160 13.55 10.95 3.49
N ILE A 161 13.84 9.83 2.84
CA ILE A 161 13.92 9.72 1.38
C ILE A 161 12.57 10.01 0.73
N ALA A 162 11.49 9.42 1.26
CA ALA A 162 10.14 9.68 0.74
C ALA A 162 9.77 11.16 0.85
N ASN A 163 10.11 11.81 1.96
CA ASN A 163 9.87 13.24 2.18
C ASN A 163 10.68 14.12 1.23
N GLU A 164 11.96 13.79 0.99
CA GLU A 164 12.83 14.51 0.05
C GLU A 164 12.29 14.40 -1.38
N ILE A 165 11.90 13.19 -1.80
CA ILE A 165 11.30 12.96 -3.12
C ILE A 165 9.98 13.72 -3.23
N ARG A 166 9.11 13.64 -2.22
CA ARG A 166 7.83 14.36 -2.19
C ARG A 166 8.05 15.85 -2.39
N GLN A 167 8.96 16.46 -1.64
CA GLN A 167 9.25 17.88 -1.75
C GLN A 167 9.75 18.26 -3.14
N ALA A 168 10.70 17.51 -3.67
CA ALA A 168 11.28 17.74 -4.99
C ALA A 168 10.26 17.58 -6.13
N VAL A 169 9.37 16.58 -6.03
CA VAL A 169 8.30 16.33 -6.99
C VAL A 169 7.24 17.41 -6.90
N THR A 170 6.77 17.74 -5.68
CA THR A 170 5.75 18.77 -5.44
C THR A 170 6.17 20.11 -6.05
N THR A 171 7.37 20.57 -5.75
CA THR A 171 7.90 21.83 -6.30
C THR A 171 7.89 21.80 -7.82
N ARG A 172 8.40 20.72 -8.41
CA ARG A 172 8.53 20.64 -9.86
C ARG A 172 7.20 20.52 -10.59
N LEU A 173 6.24 19.76 -10.05
CA LEU A 173 4.91 19.61 -10.63
C LEU A 173 4.08 20.89 -10.49
N ALA A 174 4.22 21.60 -9.39
CA ALA A 174 3.59 22.92 -9.20
C ALA A 174 4.12 23.95 -10.22
N GLU A 175 5.45 24.01 -10.43
CA GLU A 175 6.07 24.91 -11.41
C GLU A 175 5.66 24.60 -12.85
N LEU A 176 5.73 23.35 -13.27
CA LEU A 176 5.50 22.96 -14.66
C LEU A 176 4.02 22.90 -15.01
N PHE A 177 3.21 22.34 -14.14
CA PHE A 177 1.83 21.97 -14.43
C PHE A 177 0.81 22.68 -13.55
N GLY A 178 1.23 23.25 -12.43
CA GLY A 178 0.32 23.80 -11.42
C GLY A 178 -0.43 22.70 -10.65
N LEU A 179 0.09 21.48 -10.63
CA LEU A 179 -0.50 20.36 -9.89
C LEU A 179 -0.22 20.50 -8.39
N GLU A 180 -1.20 20.16 -7.59
CA GLU A 180 -1.07 20.08 -6.15
C GLU A 180 -0.87 18.62 -5.73
N VAL A 181 0.32 18.30 -5.25
CA VAL A 181 0.64 16.98 -4.70
C VAL A 181 0.24 16.98 -3.23
N VAL A 182 -0.74 16.14 -2.88
CA VAL A 182 -1.23 15.99 -1.51
C VAL A 182 -0.33 15.06 -0.72
N ASP A 183 0.03 13.92 -1.32
CA ASP A 183 0.89 12.93 -0.69
C ASP A 183 1.70 12.15 -1.73
N LEU A 184 2.87 11.64 -1.29
CA LEU A 184 3.71 10.76 -2.09
C LEU A 184 4.30 9.70 -1.18
N GLN A 185 4.06 8.44 -1.53
CA GLN A 185 4.48 7.28 -0.76
C GLN A 185 5.32 6.33 -1.61
N ILE A 186 6.36 5.77 -1.02
CA ILE A 186 7.10 4.65 -1.61
C ILE A 186 6.41 3.36 -1.17
N ALA A 187 5.65 2.75 -2.08
CA ALA A 187 4.85 1.56 -1.79
C ALA A 187 5.72 0.31 -1.65
N LYS A 188 6.72 0.15 -2.52
CA LYS A 188 7.58 -1.04 -2.58
C LYS A 188 9.02 -0.63 -2.85
N ILE A 189 9.96 -1.32 -2.22
CA ILE A 189 11.39 -1.26 -2.51
C ILE A 189 11.89 -2.68 -2.71
N GLU A 190 12.45 -2.97 -3.87
CA GLU A 190 13.12 -4.24 -4.17
C GLU A 190 14.61 -3.97 -4.36
N TYR A 191 15.42 -4.72 -3.67
CA TYR A 191 16.88 -4.62 -3.76
C TYR A 191 17.44 -5.64 -4.76
N SER A 192 18.65 -5.39 -5.23
CA SER A 192 19.35 -6.32 -6.10
C SER A 192 19.58 -7.67 -5.37
N PRO A 193 19.49 -8.81 -6.07
CA PRO A 193 19.76 -10.13 -5.47
C PRO A 193 21.16 -10.23 -4.88
N THR A 194 22.14 -9.56 -5.50
CA THR A 194 23.52 -9.51 -5.01
C THR A 194 23.64 -8.77 -3.68
N PHE A 195 22.90 -7.68 -3.51
CA PHE A 195 22.84 -6.95 -2.24
C PHE A 195 22.14 -7.78 -1.17
N VAL A 196 21.00 -8.39 -1.49
CA VAL A 196 20.27 -9.26 -0.54
C VAL A 196 21.16 -10.41 -0.07
N ALA A 197 21.83 -11.10 -1.00
CA ALA A 197 22.76 -12.17 -0.66
C ALA A 197 23.93 -11.70 0.23
N SER A 198 24.46 -10.48 -0.03
CA SER A 198 25.53 -9.89 0.78
C SER A 198 25.06 -9.57 2.20
N VAL A 199 23.84 -9.03 2.33
CA VAL A 199 23.23 -8.74 3.65
C VAL A 199 22.96 -10.04 4.41
N GLU A 200 22.41 -11.06 3.74
CA GLU A 200 22.19 -12.37 4.33
C GLU A 200 23.50 -13.01 4.82
N ALA A 201 24.55 -12.95 4.00
CA ALA A 201 25.87 -13.43 4.39
C ALA A 201 26.45 -12.66 5.59
N ALA A 202 26.31 -11.32 5.61
CA ALA A 202 26.77 -10.49 6.70
C ALA A 202 26.00 -10.77 8.01
N VAL A 203 24.68 -10.91 7.91
CA VAL A 203 23.81 -11.26 9.06
C VAL A 203 24.18 -12.67 9.58
N LYS A 204 24.37 -13.63 8.69
CA LYS A 204 24.81 -14.97 9.05
C LYS A 204 26.16 -14.95 9.77
N ALA A 205 27.16 -14.25 9.20
CA ALA A 205 28.47 -14.13 9.81
C ALA A 205 28.42 -13.47 11.20
N LYS A 206 27.57 -12.44 11.36
CA LYS A 206 27.35 -11.81 12.66
C LYS A 206 26.70 -12.77 13.67
N ASN A 207 25.69 -13.52 13.23
CA ASN A 207 25.03 -14.51 14.09
C ASN A 207 25.99 -15.64 14.47
N ASP A 208 26.83 -16.11 13.53
CA ASP A 208 27.84 -17.12 13.78
C ASP A 208 28.91 -16.62 14.77
N ALA A 209 29.33 -15.34 14.66
CA ALA A 209 30.24 -14.71 15.60
C ALA A 209 29.65 -14.60 17.01
N VAL A 210 28.37 -14.19 17.11
CA VAL A 210 27.66 -14.14 18.41
C VAL A 210 27.50 -15.55 19.00
N ALA A 211 27.20 -16.55 18.19
CA ALA A 211 27.12 -17.94 18.63
C ALA A 211 28.46 -18.47 19.10
N ALA A 212 29.56 -18.14 18.42
CA ALA A 212 30.91 -18.48 18.82
C ALA A 212 31.28 -17.81 20.15
N GLU A 213 31.01 -16.52 20.32
CA GLU A 213 31.23 -15.79 21.57
C GLU A 213 30.45 -16.39 22.74
N ASN A 214 29.16 -16.68 22.51
CA ASN A 214 28.33 -17.36 23.50
C ASN A 214 28.90 -18.75 23.87
N THR A 215 29.46 -19.45 22.88
CA THR A 215 30.10 -20.76 23.11
C THR A 215 31.37 -20.61 23.92
N VAL A 216 32.23 -19.64 23.61
CA VAL A 216 33.44 -19.34 24.40
C VAL A 216 33.07 -18.95 25.84
N ASN A 217 32.08 -18.11 26.02
CA ASN A 217 31.58 -17.72 27.33
C ASN A 217 31.06 -18.93 28.11
N ARG A 218 30.30 -19.81 27.45
CA ARG A 218 29.84 -21.07 28.05
C ARG A 218 31.02 -21.95 28.49
N ILE A 219 31.99 -22.17 27.62
CA ILE A 219 33.19 -23.00 27.95
C ILE A 219 33.98 -22.37 29.08
N ARG A 220 34.13 -21.04 29.13
CA ARG A 220 34.77 -20.33 30.24
C ARG A 220 34.02 -20.56 31.55
N PHE A 221 32.68 -20.47 31.51
CA PHE A 221 31.87 -20.76 32.70
C PHE A 221 31.97 -22.22 33.14
N GLU A 222 31.97 -23.17 32.18
CA GLU A 222 32.15 -24.59 32.45
C GLU A 222 33.53 -24.87 33.02
N ALA A 223 34.60 -24.31 32.47
CA ALA A 223 35.98 -24.44 32.99
C ALA A 223 36.12 -23.81 34.38
N GLU A 224 35.54 -22.63 34.60
CA GLU A 224 35.53 -22.01 35.92
C GLU A 224 34.71 -22.82 36.92
N GLN A 225 33.60 -23.40 36.49
CA GLN A 225 32.80 -24.30 37.33
C GLN A 225 33.56 -25.57 37.73
N VAL A 226 34.34 -26.16 36.80
CA VAL A 226 35.21 -27.30 37.07
C VAL A 226 36.32 -26.92 38.04
N ARG A 227 36.94 -25.74 37.84
CA ARG A 227 37.98 -25.23 38.75
C ARG A 227 37.45 -24.97 40.16
N VAL A 228 36.30 -24.33 40.28
CA VAL A 228 35.62 -24.06 41.55
C VAL A 228 35.19 -25.35 42.23
N ARG A 229 34.73 -26.36 41.46
CA ARG A 229 34.43 -27.68 41.99
C ARG A 229 35.69 -28.39 42.55
N ALA A 230 36.76 -28.42 41.72
CA ALA A 230 38.01 -29.05 42.15
C ALA A 230 38.60 -28.38 43.40
N GLN A 231 38.44 -27.04 43.51
CA GLN A 231 38.87 -26.28 44.69
C GLN A 231 37.97 -26.55 45.90
N GLY A 232 36.60 -26.64 45.64
CA GLY A 232 35.64 -27.00 46.71
C GLY A 232 35.76 -28.46 47.19
N GLU A 233 36.15 -29.38 46.30
CA GLU A 233 36.46 -30.78 46.71
C GLU A 233 37.75 -30.89 47.55
N ALA A 234 38.74 -30.00 47.31
CA ALA A 234 39.95 -29.92 48.11
C ALA A 234 39.69 -29.38 49.51
N ASP A 235 38.76 -28.45 49.67
CA ASP A 235 38.34 -27.91 50.97
C ASP A 235 37.19 -28.71 51.62
N ALA A 236 36.86 -29.86 51.07
CA ALA A 236 35.53 -30.46 51.10
C ALA A 236 35.09 -31.14 52.37
N VAL A 237 35.84 -31.15 53.45
CA VAL A 237 35.35 -31.78 54.71
C VAL A 237 34.72 -30.76 55.66
N ALA A 238 35.10 -29.47 55.55
CA ALA A 238 34.61 -28.44 56.49
C ALA A 238 33.44 -27.57 55.91
N ILE A 239 33.25 -27.50 54.59
CA ILE A 239 32.37 -26.51 53.98
C ILE A 239 31.18 -27.14 53.22
N GLN A 240 31.01 -28.48 53.22
CA GLN A 240 30.01 -29.20 52.44
C GLN A 240 28.58 -28.71 52.69
N ALA A 241 28.22 -28.39 53.94
CA ALA A 241 26.90 -27.87 54.27
C ALA A 241 26.67 -26.39 53.81
N GLU A 242 27.73 -25.58 53.90
CA GLU A 242 27.64 -24.17 53.47
C GLU A 242 27.76 -24.00 51.98
N GLY A 243 28.58 -24.84 51.31
CA GLY A 243 28.67 -24.89 49.84
C GLY A 243 27.36 -25.33 49.16
N GLN A 244 26.65 -26.29 49.76
CA GLN A 244 25.32 -26.71 49.25
C GLN A 244 24.28 -25.59 49.39
N LYS A 245 24.25 -24.90 50.54
CA LYS A 245 23.38 -23.76 50.77
C LYS A 245 23.71 -22.61 49.83
N ARG A 246 25.00 -22.33 49.63
CA ARG A 246 25.48 -21.27 48.74
C ARG A 246 25.21 -21.57 47.26
N SER A 247 25.39 -22.83 46.84
CA SER A 247 25.08 -23.31 45.49
C SER A 247 23.58 -23.21 45.16
N ALA A 248 22.72 -23.54 46.14
CA ALA A 248 21.24 -23.41 45.95
C ALA A 248 20.80 -21.93 45.79
N ILE A 249 21.44 -21.02 46.56
CA ILE A 249 21.15 -19.57 46.47
C ILE A 249 21.58 -19.00 45.11
N ILE A 250 22.78 -19.37 44.63
CA ILE A 250 23.28 -18.88 43.32
C ILE A 250 22.41 -19.39 42.17
N ARG A 251 21.92 -20.62 42.26
CA ARG A 251 20.99 -21.17 41.27
C ARG A 251 19.65 -20.44 41.28
N ALA A 252 19.05 -20.21 42.44
CA ALA A 252 17.79 -19.50 42.59
C ALA A 252 17.87 -18.05 42.08
N GLN A 253 19.03 -17.38 42.33
CA GLN A 253 19.25 -16.02 41.78
C GLN A 253 19.44 -16.01 40.26
N GLY A 254 20.15 -17.03 39.70
CA GLY A 254 20.34 -17.15 38.25
C GLY A 254 19.05 -17.45 37.52
N GLU A 255 18.19 -18.31 38.09
CA GLU A 255 16.85 -18.59 37.53
C GLU A 255 15.93 -17.35 37.59
N ALA A 256 15.94 -16.64 38.72
CA ALA A 256 15.18 -15.41 38.89
C ALA A 256 15.63 -14.32 37.91
N GLU A 257 16.96 -14.17 37.71
CA GLU A 257 17.52 -13.19 36.76
C GLU A 257 17.26 -13.59 35.28
N ALA A 258 17.35 -14.88 34.97
CA ALA A 258 17.03 -15.38 33.64
C ALA A 258 15.54 -15.15 33.30
N VAL A 259 14.64 -15.40 34.24
CA VAL A 259 13.18 -15.09 34.06
C VAL A 259 12.96 -13.58 33.90
N ARG A 260 13.69 -12.74 34.65
CA ARG A 260 13.60 -11.29 34.53
C ARG A 260 14.07 -10.80 33.15
N ILE A 261 15.25 -11.26 32.69
CA ILE A 261 15.80 -10.87 31.38
C ILE A 261 14.92 -11.33 30.22
N VAL A 262 14.40 -12.57 30.29
CA VAL A 262 13.46 -13.08 29.30
C VAL A 262 12.14 -12.28 29.31
N GLY A 263 11.66 -11.96 30.52
CA GLY A 263 10.46 -11.12 30.67
C GLY A 263 10.67 -9.70 30.13
N GLU A 264 11.81 -9.06 30.39
CA GLU A 264 12.12 -7.73 29.84
C GLU A 264 12.27 -7.75 28.29
N ALA A 265 12.97 -8.74 27.75
CA ALA A 265 13.14 -8.90 26.31
C ALA A 265 11.79 -9.13 25.60
N GLN A 266 10.91 -9.94 26.22
CA GLN A 266 9.56 -10.16 25.71
C GLN A 266 8.69 -8.90 25.82
N ALA A 267 8.77 -8.15 26.91
CA ALA A 267 8.04 -6.90 27.09
C ALA A 267 8.45 -5.84 26.05
N ILE A 268 9.76 -5.68 25.81
CA ILE A 268 10.29 -4.77 24.78
C ILE A 268 9.83 -5.19 23.38
N SER A 269 9.86 -6.49 23.09
CA SER A 269 9.38 -7.03 21.80
C SER A 269 7.88 -6.79 21.60
N LEU A 270 7.06 -6.98 22.63
CA LEU A 270 5.62 -6.72 22.60
C LEU A 270 5.32 -5.22 22.44
N GLN A 271 6.06 -4.37 23.14
CA GLN A 271 5.92 -2.92 23.02
C GLN A 271 6.32 -2.42 21.61
N ALA A 272 7.43 -2.93 21.04
CA ALA A 272 7.84 -2.61 19.68
C ALA A 272 6.80 -3.06 18.63
N ARG A 273 6.22 -4.26 18.81
CA ARG A 273 5.12 -4.74 17.97
C ARG A 273 3.85 -3.90 18.12
N GLY A 274 3.51 -3.51 19.36
CA GLY A 274 2.37 -2.63 19.62
C GLY A 274 2.50 -1.27 18.95
N VAL A 275 3.67 -0.64 19.01
CA VAL A 275 3.96 0.64 18.33
C VAL A 275 3.92 0.49 16.80
N ALA A 276 4.48 -0.60 16.26
CA ALA A 276 4.45 -0.88 14.83
C ALA A 276 3.01 -1.08 14.30
N VAL A 277 2.18 -1.78 15.06
CA VAL A 277 0.75 -1.99 14.72
C VAL A 277 -0.05 -0.70 14.85
N ALA A 278 0.24 0.13 15.86
CA ALA A 278 -0.41 1.43 16.04
C ALA A 278 -0.04 2.45 14.94
N ALA A 279 1.22 2.40 14.47
CA ALA A 279 1.69 3.26 13.38
C ALA A 279 1.11 2.88 12.00
N HIS A 280 0.74 1.61 11.80
CA HIS A 280 0.27 1.09 10.52
C HIS A 280 -0.92 0.13 10.70
N PRO A 281 -2.15 0.64 10.93
CA PRO A 281 -3.35 -0.19 11.11
C PRO A 281 -3.64 -1.14 9.93
N GLY A 282 -3.22 -0.77 8.72
CA GLY A 282 -3.37 -1.58 7.51
C GLY A 282 -2.51 -2.86 7.50
N VAL A 283 -1.44 -2.91 8.25
CA VAL A 283 -0.57 -4.10 8.33
C VAL A 283 -1.29 -5.27 9.01
N VAL A 284 -2.17 -5.00 9.97
CA VAL A 284 -2.98 -6.04 10.62
C VAL A 284 -3.91 -6.71 9.61
N GLN A 285 -4.53 -5.92 8.74
CA GLN A 285 -5.41 -6.45 7.68
C GLN A 285 -4.63 -7.27 6.64
N LEU A 286 -3.42 -6.82 6.28
CA LEU A 286 -2.56 -7.52 5.34
C LEU A 286 -2.11 -8.89 5.91
N VAL A 287 -1.63 -8.91 7.14
CA VAL A 287 -1.18 -10.15 7.82
C VAL A 287 -2.35 -11.10 8.09
N THR A 288 -3.55 -10.56 8.36
CA THR A 288 -4.76 -11.37 8.53
C THR A 288 -5.18 -12.00 7.20
N ALA A 289 -5.11 -11.23 6.11
CA ALA A 289 -5.41 -11.71 4.76
C ALA A 289 -4.38 -12.75 4.27
N ASP A 290 -3.10 -12.56 4.56
CA ASP A 290 -2.02 -13.46 4.16
C ASP A 290 -2.05 -14.80 4.91
N ARG A 291 -2.55 -14.81 6.15
CA ARG A 291 -2.70 -16.03 6.96
C ARG A 291 -4.08 -16.67 6.90
N TRP A 292 -5.00 -16.07 6.16
CA TRP A 292 -6.35 -16.59 6.08
C TRP A 292 -6.41 -17.84 5.18
N ASN A 293 -6.78 -18.94 5.76
CA ASN A 293 -6.94 -20.24 5.07
C ASN A 293 -8.29 -20.39 4.34
N GLY A 294 -9.06 -19.31 4.16
CA GLY A 294 -10.36 -19.33 3.48
C GLY A 294 -11.53 -19.87 4.32
N VAL A 295 -11.30 -20.23 5.59
CA VAL A 295 -12.34 -20.75 6.48
C VAL A 295 -12.78 -19.64 7.44
N LEU A 296 -14.08 -19.35 7.47
CA LEU A 296 -14.65 -18.39 8.42
C LEU A 296 -14.51 -18.93 9.86
N PRO A 297 -13.98 -18.11 10.80
CA PRO A 297 -13.91 -18.54 12.20
C PRO A 297 -15.31 -18.73 12.78
N LEU A 298 -15.52 -19.87 13.40
CA LEU A 298 -16.81 -20.30 13.96
C LEU A 298 -17.07 -19.69 15.36
N THR A 299 -16.68 -18.44 15.58
CA THR A 299 -16.90 -17.75 16.85
C THR A 299 -17.59 -16.42 16.62
N VAL A 300 -18.77 -16.27 17.20
CA VAL A 300 -19.54 -15.02 17.24
C VAL A 300 -18.93 -14.13 18.32
N LEU A 301 -18.54 -12.90 17.92
CA LEU A 301 -18.10 -11.87 18.85
C LEU A 301 -19.26 -11.43 19.73
N GLY A 302 -19.14 -11.69 21.03
CA GLY A 302 -20.01 -11.07 22.04
C GLY A 302 -19.57 -9.63 22.29
N GLU A 303 -20.50 -8.79 22.67
CA GLU A 303 -20.44 -7.32 22.77
C GLU A 303 -19.42 -6.77 23.81
N HIS A 304 -18.72 -7.62 24.56
CA HIS A 304 -17.79 -7.22 25.61
C HIS A 304 -16.57 -8.15 25.67
N GLY A 305 -15.51 -7.80 24.95
CA GLY A 305 -14.17 -8.34 25.16
C GLY A 305 -13.64 -9.29 24.08
N ALA A 306 -12.37 -9.11 23.73
CA ALA A 306 -11.63 -9.97 22.84
C ALA A 306 -11.45 -11.36 23.46
N VAL A 307 -12.12 -12.36 22.91
CA VAL A 307 -11.87 -13.77 23.24
C VAL A 307 -10.75 -14.26 22.33
N PRO A 308 -9.67 -14.87 22.84
CA PRO A 308 -8.62 -15.44 22.02
C PRO A 308 -9.19 -16.52 21.10
N LEU A 309 -8.89 -16.44 19.82
CA LEU A 309 -9.26 -17.42 18.80
C LEU A 309 -8.53 -18.75 19.10
N VAL A 310 -9.22 -19.66 19.73
CA VAL A 310 -8.74 -21.05 19.86
C VAL A 310 -9.29 -21.81 18.66
N ASN A 311 -8.42 -22.17 17.73
CA ASN A 311 -8.76 -23.04 16.63
C ASN A 311 -8.88 -24.48 17.17
N LEU A 312 -10.09 -24.92 17.44
CA LEU A 312 -10.39 -26.34 17.66
C LEU A 312 -10.49 -27.01 16.30
N GLY A 313 -9.31 -27.32 15.72
CA GLY A 313 -9.24 -28.17 14.54
C GLY A 313 -10.00 -29.50 14.78
N PRO A 314 -10.45 -30.19 13.71
CA PRO A 314 -11.14 -31.44 13.87
C PRO A 314 -10.28 -32.41 14.68
N ALA A 315 -10.87 -32.99 15.71
CA ALA A 315 -10.22 -33.94 16.60
C ALA A 315 -9.51 -35.02 15.76
N SER A 316 -8.20 -35.06 15.84
CA SER A 316 -7.42 -36.14 15.25
C SER A 316 -7.89 -37.46 15.85
N PRO A 317 -8.09 -38.52 15.03
CA PRO A 317 -8.49 -39.81 15.57
C PRO A 317 -7.42 -40.29 16.56
N MET A 318 -7.87 -40.71 17.74
CA MET A 318 -7.03 -41.27 18.78
C MET A 318 -6.09 -42.31 18.21
N ILE A 319 -4.80 -42.07 18.35
CA ILE A 319 -3.76 -43.05 18.10
C ILE A 319 -3.98 -44.16 19.14
N LYS A 320 -4.33 -45.35 18.69
CA LYS A 320 -4.38 -46.55 19.51
C LYS A 320 -3.00 -46.77 20.16
N PRO A 321 -2.91 -47.15 21.43
CA PRO A 321 -1.63 -47.46 22.04
C PRO A 321 -0.99 -48.66 21.32
N VAL A 322 0.26 -48.47 20.95
CA VAL A 322 1.12 -49.55 20.42
C VAL A 322 1.39 -50.48 21.59
N GLU A 323 0.86 -51.69 21.45
CA GLU A 323 1.14 -52.83 22.34
C GLU A 323 2.64 -53.14 22.26
N SER A 324 3.32 -53.02 23.42
CA SER A 324 4.71 -53.35 23.54
C SER A 324 4.91 -54.84 23.39
N GLU A 325 5.32 -55.27 22.20
CA GLU A 325 5.78 -56.64 21.97
C GLU A 325 7.17 -56.86 22.56
N ASN A 326 7.16 -57.52 23.72
CA ASN A 326 8.29 -58.02 24.45
C ASN A 326 8.89 -59.20 23.67
N ARG A 327 10.15 -59.06 23.16
CA ARG A 327 10.97 -60.21 22.76
C ARG A 327 12.43 -60.00 23.10
N LYS A 328 12.80 -60.78 24.11
CA LYS A 328 14.10 -61.40 24.43
C LYS A 328 15.38 -60.66 24.06
#